data_5828684da91d15ba1f729a67c5ca3ddd
#
_entry.id   5828684da91d15ba1f729a67c5ca3ddd
#
_cell.length_a   1.000
_cell.length_b   1.000
_cell.length_c   1.000
_cell.angle_alpha   90.00
_cell.angle_beta   90.00
_cell.angle_gamma   90.00
#
_symmetry.space_group_name_H-M   'P 1'
#
loop_
_entity.id
_entity.type
_entity.pdbx_description
1 polymer ?
#
loop_
_entity_poly.entity_id
_entity_poly.type
_entity_poly.pdbx_seq_one_letter_code
_entity_poly.pdbx_strand_id
1 'polypeptide(L)'
;MSFPRTALKLAAVATLALAGTAHAAVEIQWWHAMQGALNDKVNEIADKFNASQSDYKIVPVNKGNYDETMAAGIAAFRAGGAPAILQVFEVGTATMMSAKGAIKPVSQVMKDAGEKFDQKAYIPAVAGYYTSSKGEMLSFPFNSSTTVFYYNKDAFKKAGISAPPKTWPEVMQYSAKLKASGQSCAYTTDWQSWVHLESFSAWHNTLFATKNNGFGGTDARLVFNSPLHVKHITNLQEMVKKGYFSYGGRKAESQAKFYNGECAMFTGSSASLANIRKNAKFQFGVSQLPYYPDVPGAPQNTIIGGASLWVMGGKRPTSTRAWPSSSRSCRGPRSSRTGTRPRATCR
;
A
#
# COMPACT_ATOMS: atom_id res chain seq x y z
N MET A 1 -22.06 30.90 -88.17
CA MET A 1 -22.57 31.18 -86.77
C MET A 1 -21.61 30.55 -85.84
N SER A 2 -20.71 31.34 -85.29
CA SER A 2 -19.63 30.88 -84.42
C SER A 2 -19.99 31.13 -82.95
N PHE A 3 -19.95 30.11 -82.12
CA PHE A 3 -20.12 30.24 -80.66
C PHE A 3 -18.71 30.28 -80.00
N PRO A 4 -18.47 31.20 -79.09
CA PRO A 4 -17.17 31.30 -78.44
C PRO A 4 -17.09 30.27 -77.24
N ARG A 5 -15.95 29.59 -77.18
CA ARG A 5 -15.59 28.71 -76.07
C ARG A 5 -15.22 29.50 -74.84
N THR A 6 -16.04 29.52 -73.89
CA THR A 6 -15.73 30.07 -72.54
C THR A 6 -14.81 29.13 -71.78
N ALA A 7 -13.62 29.52 -71.47
CA ALA A 7 -12.64 28.80 -70.69
C ALA A 7 -13.05 28.83 -69.21
N LEU A 8 -13.37 27.67 -68.65
CA LEU A 8 -13.64 27.46 -67.21
C LEU A 8 -12.28 27.36 -66.48
N LYS A 9 -11.92 28.41 -65.78
CA LYS A 9 -10.75 28.36 -64.89
C LYS A 9 -11.11 27.61 -63.62
N LEU A 10 -10.68 26.34 -63.48
CA LEU A 10 -10.67 25.61 -62.21
C LEU A 10 -9.66 26.24 -61.26
N ALA A 11 -10.12 26.96 -60.26
CA ALA A 11 -9.28 27.33 -59.09
C ALA A 11 -9.17 26.08 -58.20
N ALA A 12 -8.04 25.37 -58.25
CA ALA A 12 -7.69 24.33 -57.31
C ALA A 12 -7.34 25.01 -55.98
N VAL A 13 -8.27 25.02 -55.04
CA VAL A 13 -8.01 25.36 -53.63
C VAL A 13 -7.23 24.20 -53.02
N ALA A 14 -5.92 24.38 -52.91
CA ALA A 14 -5.05 23.50 -52.16
C ALA A 14 -5.33 23.71 -50.65
N THR A 15 -6.24 22.93 -50.06
CA THR A 15 -6.36 22.76 -48.64
C THR A 15 -5.11 22.01 -48.16
N LEU A 16 -4.08 22.76 -47.69
CA LEU A 16 -3.05 22.17 -46.86
C LEU A 16 -3.70 21.66 -45.59
N ALA A 17 -4.04 20.38 -45.57
CA ALA A 17 -4.32 19.66 -44.34
C ALA A 17 -3.01 19.70 -43.53
N LEU A 18 -2.96 20.55 -42.51
CA LEU A 18 -1.99 20.39 -41.42
C LEU A 18 -2.33 19.04 -40.76
N ALA A 19 -1.76 17.99 -41.32
CA ALA A 19 -1.66 16.71 -40.59
C ALA A 19 -0.71 16.96 -39.42
N GLY A 20 -1.25 17.47 -38.32
CA GLY A 20 -0.58 17.43 -37.03
C GLY A 20 -0.15 16.00 -36.82
N THR A 21 1.13 15.73 -36.72
CA THR A 21 1.66 14.43 -36.36
C THR A 21 1.09 14.12 -34.97
N ALA A 22 -0.01 13.36 -34.91
CA ALA A 22 -0.52 12.81 -33.68
C ALA A 22 0.59 11.90 -33.14
N HIS A 23 1.43 12.46 -32.26
CA HIS A 23 2.37 11.64 -31.51
C HIS A 23 1.53 10.72 -30.63
N ALA A 24 1.64 9.41 -30.84
CA ALA A 24 1.04 8.45 -29.95
C ALA A 24 1.64 8.67 -28.54
N ALA A 25 0.77 8.76 -27.53
CA ALA A 25 1.20 8.93 -26.15
C ALA A 25 2.21 7.85 -25.75
N VAL A 26 3.27 8.26 -25.05
CA VAL A 26 4.27 7.30 -24.53
C VAL A 26 3.65 6.50 -23.40
N GLU A 27 3.49 5.18 -23.58
CA GLU A 27 2.95 4.31 -22.55
C GLU A 27 3.97 4.07 -21.42
N ILE A 28 3.49 4.24 -20.17
CA ILE A 28 4.23 4.05 -18.94
C ILE A 28 3.54 2.97 -18.12
N GLN A 29 4.10 1.77 -18.13
CA GLN A 29 3.57 0.68 -17.32
C GLN A 29 3.87 0.91 -15.84
N TRP A 30 2.81 0.84 -15.03
CA TRP A 30 2.87 0.87 -13.58
C TRP A 30 2.39 -0.47 -13.01
N TRP A 31 3.34 -1.31 -12.59
CA TRP A 31 3.03 -2.60 -11.98
C TRP A 31 2.77 -2.44 -10.49
N HIS A 32 1.66 -2.97 -10.02
CA HIS A 32 1.19 -2.80 -8.66
C HIS A 32 0.51 -4.04 -8.08
N ALA A 33 0.37 -4.06 -6.75
CA ALA A 33 -0.19 -5.15 -5.95
C ALA A 33 -1.54 -4.80 -5.28
N MET A 34 -2.15 -3.67 -5.64
CA MET A 34 -3.39 -3.24 -5.02
C MET A 34 -4.56 -4.10 -5.47
N GLN A 35 -5.41 -4.53 -4.53
CA GLN A 35 -6.54 -5.42 -4.77
C GLN A 35 -7.86 -4.79 -4.31
N GLY A 36 -8.98 -5.28 -4.86
CA GLY A 36 -10.32 -4.82 -4.51
C GLY A 36 -10.48 -3.31 -4.67
N ALA A 37 -11.06 -2.64 -3.69
CA ALA A 37 -11.30 -1.19 -3.72
C ALA A 37 -10.03 -0.34 -3.89
N LEU A 38 -8.86 -0.85 -3.49
CA LEU A 38 -7.59 -0.16 -3.69
C LEU A 38 -7.10 -0.27 -5.14
N ASN A 39 -7.39 -1.36 -5.84
CA ASN A 39 -7.15 -1.49 -7.28
C ASN A 39 -7.99 -0.47 -8.06
N ASP A 40 -9.27 -0.33 -7.72
CA ASP A 40 -10.15 0.66 -8.34
C ASP A 40 -9.58 2.08 -8.16
N LYS A 41 -9.01 2.37 -6.99
CA LYS A 41 -8.37 3.67 -6.70
C LYS A 41 -7.09 3.90 -7.51
N VAL A 42 -6.29 2.87 -7.77
CA VAL A 42 -5.10 2.98 -8.64
C VAL A 42 -5.51 3.33 -10.07
N ASN A 43 -6.55 2.65 -10.60
CA ASN A 43 -7.08 2.96 -11.93
C ASN A 43 -7.59 4.39 -12.00
N GLU A 44 -8.38 4.85 -11.01
CA GLU A 44 -8.86 6.24 -10.93
C GLU A 44 -7.71 7.27 -10.96
N ILE A 45 -6.61 7.00 -10.25
CA ILE A 45 -5.43 7.86 -10.24
C ILE A 45 -4.79 7.93 -11.63
N ALA A 46 -4.63 6.79 -12.29
CA ALA A 46 -4.08 6.71 -13.63
C ALA A 46 -4.98 7.41 -14.66
N ASP A 47 -6.29 7.20 -14.59
CA ASP A 47 -7.27 7.84 -15.48
C ASP A 47 -7.25 9.36 -15.34
N LYS A 48 -7.19 9.87 -14.11
CA LYS A 48 -7.07 11.32 -13.85
C LYS A 48 -5.79 11.90 -14.44
N PHE A 49 -4.67 11.20 -14.33
CA PHE A 49 -3.44 11.62 -14.96
C PHE A 49 -3.56 11.60 -16.48
N ASN A 50 -4.05 10.52 -17.06
CA ASN A 50 -4.20 10.34 -18.50
C ASN A 50 -5.14 11.39 -19.12
N ALA A 51 -6.20 11.79 -18.39
CA ALA A 51 -7.11 12.85 -18.82
C ALA A 51 -6.52 14.27 -18.72
N SER A 52 -5.43 14.47 -17.98
CA SER A 52 -4.84 15.80 -17.75
C SER A 52 -3.84 16.24 -18.79
N GLN A 53 -3.37 15.36 -19.66
CA GLN A 53 -2.39 15.62 -20.73
C GLN A 53 -2.43 14.47 -21.75
N SER A 54 -1.79 14.68 -22.93
CA SER A 54 -1.80 13.74 -24.06
C SER A 54 -0.45 13.09 -24.37
N ASP A 55 0.64 13.54 -23.78
CA ASP A 55 2.00 13.11 -24.14
C ASP A 55 2.35 11.72 -23.56
N TYR A 56 1.75 11.37 -22.44
CA TYR A 56 2.04 10.15 -21.70
C TYR A 56 0.76 9.45 -21.28
N LYS A 57 0.79 8.12 -21.27
CA LYS A 57 -0.32 7.28 -20.78
C LYS A 57 0.17 6.32 -19.73
N ILE A 58 -0.28 6.49 -18.49
CA ILE A 58 -0.04 5.51 -17.43
C ILE A 58 -0.97 4.32 -17.64
N VAL A 59 -0.37 3.13 -17.66
CA VAL A 59 -1.07 1.85 -17.80
C VAL A 59 -0.85 1.06 -16.51
N PRO A 60 -1.81 1.06 -15.56
CA PRO A 60 -1.74 0.23 -14.37
C PRO A 60 -1.85 -1.24 -14.76
N VAL A 61 -0.98 -2.07 -14.18
CA VAL A 61 -0.98 -3.52 -14.38
C VAL A 61 -0.92 -4.21 -13.03
N ASN A 62 -2.01 -4.80 -12.61
CA ASN A 62 -2.05 -5.60 -11.39
C ASN A 62 -1.24 -6.89 -11.59
N LYS A 63 -0.31 -7.18 -10.68
CA LYS A 63 0.56 -8.36 -10.71
C LYS A 63 0.29 -9.32 -9.54
N GLY A 64 -0.90 -9.27 -8.96
CA GLY A 64 -1.28 -10.09 -7.83
C GLY A 64 -0.96 -9.40 -6.49
N ASN A 65 -0.46 -10.15 -5.53
CA ASN A 65 -0.05 -9.61 -4.23
C ASN A 65 1.37 -9.00 -4.27
N TYR A 66 1.84 -8.49 -3.15
CA TYR A 66 3.16 -7.83 -3.06
C TYR A 66 4.33 -8.72 -3.45
N ASP A 67 4.34 -9.99 -3.03
CA ASP A 67 5.44 -10.92 -3.36
C ASP A 67 5.43 -11.26 -4.84
N GLU A 68 4.25 -11.50 -5.41
CA GLU A 68 4.06 -11.79 -6.83
C GLU A 68 4.48 -10.60 -7.69
N THR A 69 4.08 -9.38 -7.31
CA THR A 69 4.46 -8.15 -8.00
C THR A 69 5.97 -7.94 -7.96
N MET A 70 6.61 -8.14 -6.82
CA MET A 70 8.05 -8.01 -6.67
C MET A 70 8.80 -9.09 -7.46
N ALA A 71 8.37 -10.35 -7.38
CA ALA A 71 8.96 -11.45 -8.14
C ALA A 71 8.86 -11.23 -9.66
N ALA A 72 7.69 -10.77 -10.13
CA ALA A 72 7.48 -10.41 -11.54
C ALA A 72 8.39 -9.25 -11.96
N GLY A 73 8.55 -8.22 -11.12
CA GLY A 73 9.44 -7.08 -11.37
C GLY A 73 10.91 -7.51 -11.48
N ILE A 74 11.40 -8.37 -10.60
CA ILE A 74 12.75 -8.92 -10.63
C ILE A 74 12.97 -9.75 -11.89
N ALA A 75 12.03 -10.63 -12.24
CA ALA A 75 12.12 -11.46 -13.44
C ALA A 75 12.14 -10.60 -14.71
N ALA A 76 11.26 -9.62 -14.80
CA ALA A 76 11.20 -8.70 -15.93
C ALA A 76 12.46 -7.84 -16.07
N PHE A 77 13.02 -7.36 -14.94
CA PHE A 77 14.30 -6.63 -14.97
C PHE A 77 15.43 -7.48 -15.54
N ARG A 78 15.57 -8.73 -15.08
CA ARG A 78 16.57 -9.67 -15.59
C ARG A 78 16.41 -9.97 -17.08
N ALA A 79 15.17 -9.99 -17.57
CA ALA A 79 14.83 -10.19 -18.99
C ALA A 79 14.89 -8.88 -19.82
N GLY A 80 15.28 -7.74 -19.26
CA GLY A 80 15.31 -6.45 -19.96
C GLY A 80 13.95 -5.82 -20.23
N GLY A 81 12.86 -6.38 -19.69
CA GLY A 81 11.47 -5.96 -19.89
C GLY A 81 10.81 -5.33 -18.64
N ALA A 82 11.58 -4.78 -17.70
CA ALA A 82 11.02 -4.17 -16.49
C ALA A 82 9.99 -3.07 -16.79
N PRO A 83 8.95 -2.87 -15.94
CA PRO A 83 8.05 -1.73 -16.07
C PRO A 83 8.79 -0.40 -15.82
N ALA A 84 8.18 0.73 -16.14
CA ALA A 84 8.75 2.03 -15.79
C ALA A 84 8.60 2.31 -14.29
N ILE A 85 7.45 1.90 -13.72
CA ILE A 85 7.11 2.08 -12.31
C ILE A 85 6.77 0.72 -11.71
N LEU A 86 7.43 0.40 -10.61
CA LEU A 86 7.16 -0.83 -9.84
C LEU A 86 6.77 -0.46 -8.41
N GLN A 87 5.61 -0.91 -7.96
CA GLN A 87 5.25 -0.85 -6.55
C GLN A 87 5.95 -1.98 -5.81
N VAL A 88 6.72 -1.63 -4.78
CA VAL A 88 7.39 -2.60 -3.91
C VAL A 88 7.00 -2.31 -2.47
N PHE A 89 6.59 -3.35 -1.75
CA PHE A 89 6.24 -3.26 -0.34
C PHE A 89 7.48 -3.10 0.55
N GLU A 90 7.29 -2.69 1.79
CA GLU A 90 8.37 -2.31 2.71
C GLU A 90 9.41 -3.42 2.90
N VAL A 91 8.97 -4.68 2.96
CA VAL A 91 9.88 -5.85 3.11
C VAL A 91 10.85 -5.96 1.93
N GLY A 92 10.42 -5.56 0.73
CA GLY A 92 11.25 -5.58 -0.48
C GLY A 92 12.26 -4.44 -0.60
N THR A 93 12.19 -3.42 0.27
CA THR A 93 13.02 -2.21 0.19
C THR A 93 14.51 -2.51 0.19
N ALA A 94 15.00 -3.36 1.09
CA ALA A 94 16.41 -3.72 1.16
C ALA A 94 16.91 -4.42 -0.11
N THR A 95 16.07 -5.26 -0.74
CA THR A 95 16.37 -5.89 -2.02
C THR A 95 16.52 -4.86 -3.12
N MET A 96 15.61 -3.88 -3.20
CA MET A 96 15.67 -2.80 -4.19
C MET A 96 16.89 -1.91 -3.98
N MET A 97 17.25 -1.59 -2.73
CA MET A 97 18.45 -0.81 -2.39
C MET A 97 19.74 -1.51 -2.81
N SER A 98 19.79 -2.83 -2.72
CA SER A 98 20.98 -3.65 -3.08
C SER A 98 21.08 -3.92 -4.58
N ALA A 99 20.01 -3.73 -5.35
CA ALA A 99 19.95 -4.04 -6.78
C ALA A 99 20.61 -2.94 -7.63
N LYS A 100 21.93 -3.03 -7.78
CA LYS A 100 22.73 -2.05 -8.55
C LYS A 100 22.22 -1.91 -9.98
N GLY A 101 21.97 -0.66 -10.40
CA GLY A 101 21.50 -0.33 -11.75
C GLY A 101 20.04 -0.67 -12.05
N ALA A 102 19.34 -1.32 -11.13
CA ALA A 102 17.94 -1.69 -11.33
C ALA A 102 16.97 -0.54 -11.08
N ILE A 103 17.38 0.47 -10.34
CA ILE A 103 16.54 1.61 -9.97
C ILE A 103 17.19 2.93 -10.36
N LYS A 104 16.36 3.95 -10.59
CA LYS A 104 16.76 5.34 -10.63
C LYS A 104 16.15 6.03 -9.40
N PRO A 105 16.97 6.57 -8.47
CA PRO A 105 16.46 7.27 -7.30
C PRO A 105 15.47 8.37 -7.67
N VAL A 106 14.37 8.47 -6.94
CA VAL A 106 13.34 9.48 -7.25
C VAL A 106 13.83 10.91 -7.04
N SER A 107 14.73 11.13 -6.09
CA SER A 107 15.45 12.40 -5.94
C SER A 107 16.21 12.79 -7.21
N GLN A 108 16.88 11.83 -7.84
CA GLN A 108 17.58 12.07 -9.11
C GLN A 108 16.60 12.26 -10.29
N VAL A 109 15.49 11.50 -10.32
CA VAL A 109 14.45 11.70 -11.36
C VAL A 109 13.89 13.12 -11.31
N MET A 110 13.59 13.63 -10.12
CA MET A 110 13.07 14.99 -9.93
C MET A 110 14.10 16.05 -10.31
N LYS A 111 15.36 15.85 -9.93
CA LYS A 111 16.47 16.73 -10.31
C LYS A 111 16.65 16.80 -11.83
N ASP A 112 16.68 15.65 -12.50
CA ASP A 112 16.87 15.56 -13.96
C ASP A 112 15.71 16.22 -14.72
N ALA A 113 14.52 16.22 -14.12
CA ALA A 113 13.35 16.89 -14.69
C ALA A 113 13.29 18.40 -14.37
N GLY A 114 14.21 18.93 -13.58
CA GLY A 114 14.19 20.32 -13.12
C GLY A 114 13.04 20.63 -12.14
N GLU A 115 12.45 19.60 -11.53
CA GLU A 115 11.33 19.75 -10.60
C GLU A 115 11.81 19.93 -9.15
N LYS A 116 11.14 20.84 -8.44
CA LYS A 116 11.39 20.99 -7.00
C LYS A 116 10.88 19.76 -6.25
N PHE A 117 11.78 19.12 -5.50
CA PHE A 117 11.46 17.97 -4.68
C PHE A 117 11.74 18.29 -3.21
N ASP A 118 10.68 18.31 -2.40
CA ASP A 118 10.79 18.49 -0.96
C ASP A 118 10.51 17.17 -0.25
N GLN A 119 11.57 16.51 0.18
CA GLN A 119 11.51 15.26 0.93
C GLN A 119 10.83 15.43 2.29
N LYS A 120 10.87 16.65 2.89
CA LYS A 120 10.22 16.96 4.16
C LYS A 120 8.69 17.09 4.06
N ALA A 121 8.14 17.10 2.83
CA ALA A 121 6.69 17.08 2.63
C ALA A 121 6.05 15.73 3.00
N TYR A 122 6.85 14.69 3.19
CA TYR A 122 6.41 13.35 3.59
C TYR A 122 6.51 13.18 5.12
N ILE A 123 5.72 12.26 5.65
CA ILE A 123 5.82 11.87 7.07
C ILE A 123 7.22 11.31 7.34
N PRO A 124 7.98 11.85 8.32
CA PRO A 124 9.40 11.50 8.51
C PRO A 124 9.65 9.99 8.66
N ALA A 125 8.81 9.27 9.42
CA ALA A 125 8.94 7.82 9.59
C ALA A 125 8.78 7.05 8.27
N VAL A 126 7.93 7.53 7.36
CA VAL A 126 7.73 6.92 6.03
C VAL A 126 8.86 7.30 5.08
N ALA A 127 9.23 8.57 5.03
CA ALA A 127 10.31 9.06 4.19
C ALA A 127 11.65 8.38 4.54
N GLY A 128 11.96 8.29 5.84
CA GLY A 128 13.19 7.67 6.34
C GLY A 128 13.33 6.21 5.92
N TYR A 129 12.22 5.48 5.86
CA TYR A 129 12.24 4.07 5.45
C TYR A 129 12.70 3.86 4.00
N TYR A 130 12.38 4.80 3.11
CA TYR A 130 12.71 4.74 1.68
C TYR A 130 13.90 5.62 1.28
N THR A 131 14.68 6.03 2.28
CA THR A 131 15.85 6.90 2.10
C THR A 131 17.13 6.10 2.36
N SER A 132 18.14 6.29 1.52
CA SER A 132 19.45 5.66 1.70
C SER A 132 20.18 6.22 2.93
N SER A 133 21.23 5.53 3.38
CA SER A 133 22.12 6.01 4.46
C SER A 133 22.79 7.36 4.15
N LYS A 134 22.78 7.80 2.87
CA LYS A 134 23.29 9.10 2.43
C LYS A 134 22.21 10.20 2.41
N GLY A 135 21.00 9.91 2.90
CA GLY A 135 19.89 10.86 2.89
C GLY A 135 19.18 11.01 1.54
N GLU A 136 19.44 10.13 0.57
CA GLU A 136 18.85 10.18 -0.75
C GLU A 136 17.54 9.37 -0.76
N MET A 137 16.40 9.99 -1.10
CA MET A 137 15.14 9.27 -1.27
C MET A 137 15.16 8.47 -2.57
N LEU A 138 14.99 7.16 -2.45
CA LEU A 138 15.13 6.19 -3.53
C LEU A 138 13.82 5.88 -4.24
N SER A 139 12.71 5.96 -3.53
CA SER A 139 11.37 5.70 -4.07
C SER A 139 10.33 6.67 -3.49
N PHE A 140 9.23 6.88 -4.21
CA PHE A 140 8.12 7.68 -3.69
C PHE A 140 7.26 6.86 -2.73
N PRO A 141 7.08 7.28 -1.46
CA PRO A 141 6.06 6.72 -0.60
C PRO A 141 4.69 6.77 -1.30
N PHE A 142 3.99 5.64 -1.34
CA PHE A 142 2.72 5.54 -2.06
C PHE A 142 1.55 5.24 -1.13
N ASN A 143 1.57 4.09 -0.48
CA ASN A 143 0.57 3.69 0.49
C ASN A 143 1.23 3.25 1.78
N SER A 144 0.65 3.66 2.90
CA SER A 144 1.10 3.26 4.23
C SER A 144 -0.09 2.83 5.07
N SER A 145 0.13 1.85 5.91
CA SER A 145 -0.85 1.31 6.84
C SER A 145 -0.17 0.93 8.14
N THR A 146 -0.98 0.60 9.12
CA THR A 146 -0.53 0.00 10.38
C THR A 146 -1.49 -1.12 10.77
N THR A 147 -1.07 -1.96 11.70
CA THR A 147 -1.94 -3.01 12.24
C THR A 147 -2.98 -2.42 13.19
N VAL A 148 -4.22 -2.87 13.03
CA VAL A 148 -5.35 -2.46 13.87
C VAL A 148 -6.23 -3.65 14.22
N PHE A 149 -7.11 -3.45 15.18
CA PHE A 149 -8.12 -4.43 15.59
C PHE A 149 -9.51 -3.97 15.13
N TYR A 150 -10.19 -4.82 14.38
CA TYR A 150 -11.58 -4.61 13.94
C TYR A 150 -12.52 -5.51 14.75
N TYR A 151 -13.72 -5.04 15.04
CA TYR A 151 -14.74 -5.80 15.74
C TYR A 151 -16.15 -5.54 15.24
N ASN A 152 -16.97 -6.56 15.21
CA ASN A 152 -18.38 -6.50 14.85
C ASN A 152 -19.20 -6.04 16.07
N LYS A 153 -19.71 -4.80 16.02
CA LYS A 153 -20.48 -4.21 17.13
C LYS A 153 -21.78 -4.94 17.39
N ASP A 154 -22.43 -5.46 16.36
CA ASP A 154 -23.71 -6.17 16.49
C ASP A 154 -23.50 -7.52 17.17
N ALA A 155 -22.44 -8.27 16.79
CA ALA A 155 -22.06 -9.51 17.46
C ALA A 155 -21.63 -9.26 18.93
N PHE A 156 -20.90 -8.18 19.19
CA PHE A 156 -20.51 -7.77 20.55
C PHE A 156 -21.73 -7.47 21.42
N LYS A 157 -22.67 -6.67 20.90
CA LYS A 157 -23.93 -6.36 21.59
C LYS A 157 -24.71 -7.64 21.93
N LYS A 158 -24.84 -8.56 20.96
CA LYS A 158 -25.50 -9.86 21.16
C LYS A 158 -24.81 -10.71 22.25
N ALA A 159 -23.48 -10.64 22.34
CA ALA A 159 -22.69 -11.36 23.34
C ALA A 159 -22.56 -10.63 24.70
N GLY A 160 -23.22 -9.48 24.88
CA GLY A 160 -23.12 -8.66 26.08
C GLY A 160 -21.75 -8.02 26.29
N ILE A 161 -21.06 -7.67 25.21
CA ILE A 161 -19.75 -7.03 25.22
C ILE A 161 -19.92 -5.56 24.84
N SER A 162 -19.53 -4.65 25.73
CA SER A 162 -19.75 -3.20 25.56
C SER A 162 -18.61 -2.43 24.89
N ALA A 163 -17.38 -2.98 24.89
CA ALA A 163 -16.19 -2.31 24.39
C ALA A 163 -15.24 -3.30 23.69
N PRO A 164 -14.35 -2.83 22.79
CA PRO A 164 -13.32 -3.70 22.23
C PRO A 164 -12.32 -4.15 23.29
N PRO A 165 -11.69 -5.32 23.13
CA PRO A 165 -10.69 -5.81 24.06
C PRO A 165 -9.43 -4.93 23.97
N LYS A 166 -8.81 -4.67 25.11
CA LYS A 166 -7.52 -3.97 25.21
C LYS A 166 -6.36 -4.95 25.38
N THR A 167 -6.64 -6.14 25.89
CA THR A 167 -5.62 -7.13 26.24
C THR A 167 -5.90 -8.49 25.61
N TRP A 168 -4.84 -9.30 25.41
CA TRP A 168 -4.98 -10.66 24.89
C TRP A 168 -5.82 -11.57 25.82
N PRO A 169 -5.73 -11.46 27.16
CA PRO A 169 -6.68 -12.14 28.05
C PRO A 169 -8.15 -11.77 27.79
N GLU A 170 -8.45 -10.48 27.52
CA GLU A 170 -9.80 -10.05 27.15
C GLU A 170 -10.23 -10.62 25.79
N VAL A 171 -9.33 -10.72 24.80
CA VAL A 171 -9.64 -11.38 23.51
C VAL A 171 -10.08 -12.82 23.75
N MET A 172 -9.37 -13.57 24.59
CA MET A 172 -9.72 -14.94 24.95
C MET A 172 -11.09 -15.01 25.65
N GLN A 173 -11.35 -14.14 26.62
CA GLN A 173 -12.60 -14.06 27.35
C GLN A 173 -13.77 -13.70 26.42
N TYR A 174 -13.58 -12.70 25.56
CA TYR A 174 -14.62 -12.27 24.60
C TYR A 174 -14.89 -13.33 23.54
N SER A 175 -13.87 -14.08 23.15
CA SER A 175 -14.04 -15.22 22.24
C SER A 175 -14.98 -16.27 22.81
N ALA A 176 -14.87 -16.58 24.11
CA ALA A 176 -15.81 -17.51 24.79
C ALA A 176 -17.23 -16.94 24.76
N LYS A 177 -17.45 -15.67 25.09
CA LYS A 177 -18.77 -15.04 25.07
C LYS A 177 -19.37 -15.01 23.66
N LEU A 178 -18.59 -14.69 22.65
CA LEU A 178 -19.01 -14.68 21.25
C LEU A 178 -19.43 -16.08 20.79
N LYS A 179 -18.67 -17.10 21.14
CA LYS A 179 -19.04 -18.50 20.83
C LYS A 179 -20.34 -18.92 21.55
N ALA A 180 -20.47 -18.57 22.81
CA ALA A 180 -21.70 -18.86 23.59
C ALA A 180 -22.94 -18.12 23.01
N SER A 181 -22.77 -16.96 22.39
CA SER A 181 -23.86 -16.24 21.72
C SER A 181 -24.20 -16.74 20.30
N GLY A 182 -23.52 -17.83 19.84
CA GLY A 182 -23.76 -18.47 18.55
C GLY A 182 -22.91 -17.94 17.42
N GLN A 183 -21.83 -17.17 17.70
CA GLN A 183 -20.90 -16.76 16.67
C GLN A 183 -20.08 -17.95 16.16
N SER A 184 -20.02 -18.17 14.85
CA SER A 184 -19.32 -19.32 14.25
C SER A 184 -17.81 -19.25 14.45
N CYS A 185 -17.23 -18.05 14.38
CA CYS A 185 -15.83 -17.77 14.62
C CYS A 185 -15.70 -16.49 15.45
N ALA A 186 -14.91 -16.53 16.53
CA ALA A 186 -14.71 -15.34 17.36
C ALA A 186 -13.63 -14.43 16.80
N TYR A 187 -12.51 -14.98 16.33
CA TYR A 187 -11.33 -14.20 15.94
C TYR A 187 -10.65 -14.78 14.70
N THR A 188 -10.15 -13.88 13.85
CA THR A 188 -9.27 -14.19 12.73
C THR A 188 -8.20 -13.10 12.55
N THR A 189 -7.19 -13.37 11.73
CA THR A 189 -6.11 -12.43 11.45
C THR A 189 -5.62 -12.58 10.02
N ASP A 190 -5.11 -11.51 9.42
CA ASP A 190 -4.34 -11.56 8.19
C ASP A 190 -2.86 -11.23 8.45
N TRP A 191 -1.99 -11.40 7.44
CA TRP A 191 -0.57 -11.01 7.49
C TRP A 191 0.13 -11.43 8.79
N GLN A 192 0.07 -12.72 9.16
CA GLN A 192 0.42 -13.24 10.49
C GLN A 192 1.80 -12.82 10.98
N SER A 193 2.84 -12.85 10.13
CA SER A 193 4.19 -12.44 10.55
C SER A 193 4.21 -10.96 10.90
N TRP A 194 3.61 -10.12 10.06
CA TRP A 194 3.55 -8.68 10.28
C TRP A 194 2.71 -8.31 11.51
N VAL A 195 1.55 -8.97 11.71
CA VAL A 195 0.66 -8.68 12.85
C VAL A 195 1.20 -9.28 14.15
N HIS A 196 1.55 -10.59 14.16
CA HIS A 196 1.79 -11.35 15.38
C HIS A 196 3.26 -11.52 15.76
N LEU A 197 4.19 -11.10 14.91
CA LEU A 197 5.63 -11.10 15.23
C LEU A 197 6.20 -9.70 15.17
N GLU A 198 6.14 -9.03 14.04
CA GLU A 198 6.80 -7.73 13.82
C GLU A 198 6.11 -6.59 14.58
N SER A 199 4.80 -6.36 14.31
CA SER A 199 4.01 -5.37 15.06
C SER A 199 3.85 -5.74 16.52
N PHE A 200 3.72 -7.04 16.82
CA PHE A 200 3.68 -7.54 18.19
C PHE A 200 4.95 -7.19 18.97
N SER A 201 6.12 -7.39 18.35
CA SER A 201 7.40 -7.04 18.96
C SER A 201 7.49 -5.54 19.28
N ALA A 202 7.15 -4.70 18.31
CA ALA A 202 7.16 -3.24 18.48
C ALA A 202 6.13 -2.80 19.55
N TRP A 203 4.92 -3.35 19.52
CA TRP A 203 3.82 -3.03 20.44
C TRP A 203 4.15 -3.39 21.90
N HIS A 204 4.96 -4.42 22.11
CA HIS A 204 5.40 -4.88 23.42
C HIS A 204 6.82 -4.46 23.78
N ASN A 205 7.44 -3.55 23.03
CA ASN A 205 8.81 -3.09 23.24
C ASN A 205 9.82 -4.25 23.41
N THR A 206 9.67 -5.28 22.58
CA THR A 206 10.58 -6.44 22.56
C THR A 206 11.33 -6.53 21.24
N LEU A 207 12.54 -7.06 21.27
CA LEU A 207 13.36 -7.15 20.06
C LEU A 207 12.81 -8.21 19.10
N PHE A 208 12.75 -7.85 17.83
CA PHE A 208 12.52 -8.76 16.71
C PHE A 208 13.84 -9.36 16.19
N ALA A 209 14.89 -8.53 16.17
CA ALA A 209 16.24 -8.92 15.78
C ALA A 209 17.29 -8.26 16.67
N THR A 210 18.50 -8.82 16.71
CA THR A 210 19.67 -8.20 17.36
C THR A 210 20.12 -6.94 16.59
N LYS A 211 21.13 -6.25 17.12
CA LYS A 211 21.75 -5.07 16.49
C LYS A 211 20.73 -4.00 16.10
N ASN A 212 19.98 -3.54 17.12
CA ASN A 212 18.96 -2.52 16.92
C ASN A 212 17.94 -2.91 15.83
N ASN A 213 17.35 -4.10 15.98
CA ASN A 213 16.40 -4.70 15.02
C ASN A 213 16.95 -4.75 13.58
N GLY A 214 18.24 -5.02 13.40
CA GLY A 214 18.87 -5.17 12.09
C GLY A 214 19.54 -3.89 11.55
N PHE A 215 19.29 -2.72 12.14
CA PHE A 215 19.88 -1.46 11.66
C PHE A 215 21.37 -1.31 11.96
N GLY A 216 21.88 -2.08 12.94
CA GLY A 216 23.29 -2.02 13.37
C GLY A 216 24.25 -2.91 12.58
N GLY A 217 23.80 -3.66 11.58
CA GLY A 217 24.68 -4.49 10.73
C GLY A 217 23.99 -5.67 10.06
N THR A 218 24.63 -6.19 9.01
CA THR A 218 24.12 -7.28 8.18
C THR A 218 24.23 -8.68 8.82
N ASP A 219 24.94 -8.78 9.96
CA ASP A 219 25.07 -9.99 10.77
C ASP A 219 24.05 -10.01 11.93
N ALA A 220 22.98 -9.22 11.85
CA ALA A 220 21.85 -9.28 12.76
C ALA A 220 21.19 -10.67 12.72
N ARG A 221 20.70 -11.12 13.87
CA ARG A 221 20.01 -12.41 14.03
C ARG A 221 18.59 -12.17 14.50
N LEU A 222 17.63 -12.95 14.00
CA LEU A 222 16.25 -12.94 14.45
C LEU A 222 16.16 -13.50 15.88
N VAL A 223 15.37 -12.85 16.74
CA VAL A 223 15.21 -13.22 18.17
C VAL A 223 13.73 -13.27 18.59
N PHE A 224 12.81 -13.36 17.66
CA PHE A 224 11.36 -13.44 17.91
C PHE A 224 10.89 -14.79 18.44
N ASN A 225 11.76 -15.59 19.02
CA ASN A 225 11.47 -16.81 19.79
C ASN A 225 11.61 -16.59 21.30
N SER A 226 11.50 -15.36 21.78
CA SER A 226 11.53 -15.06 23.20
C SER A 226 10.35 -15.69 23.95
N PRO A 227 10.42 -15.83 25.30
CA PRO A 227 9.30 -16.37 26.08
C PRO A 227 7.98 -15.66 25.81
N LEU A 228 7.99 -14.35 25.55
CA LEU A 228 6.80 -13.58 25.23
C LEU A 228 6.21 -13.98 23.87
N HIS A 229 7.03 -14.16 22.84
CA HIS A 229 6.57 -14.62 21.53
C HIS A 229 6.00 -16.04 21.61
N VAL A 230 6.68 -16.94 22.35
CA VAL A 230 6.19 -18.30 22.58
C VAL A 230 4.84 -18.28 23.30
N LYS A 231 4.70 -17.47 24.39
CA LYS A 231 3.43 -17.25 25.08
C LYS A 231 2.33 -16.82 24.14
N HIS A 232 2.61 -15.87 23.24
CA HIS A 232 1.63 -15.33 22.31
C HIS A 232 1.16 -16.39 21.29
N ILE A 233 2.10 -17.09 20.66
CA ILE A 233 1.76 -18.14 19.68
C ILE A 233 1.02 -19.31 20.37
N THR A 234 1.41 -19.68 21.60
CA THR A 234 0.69 -20.68 22.39
C THR A 234 -0.75 -20.22 22.68
N ASN A 235 -0.95 -18.93 23.01
CA ASN A 235 -2.30 -18.39 23.20
C ASN A 235 -3.16 -18.51 21.93
N LEU A 236 -2.60 -18.19 20.76
CA LEU A 236 -3.30 -18.39 19.49
C LEU A 236 -3.61 -19.86 19.22
N GLN A 237 -2.68 -20.77 19.52
CA GLN A 237 -2.89 -22.21 19.41
C GLN A 237 -4.03 -22.69 20.30
N GLU A 238 -4.10 -22.20 21.54
CA GLU A 238 -5.22 -22.52 22.45
C GLU A 238 -6.56 -21.96 21.93
N MET A 239 -6.56 -20.79 21.31
CA MET A 239 -7.76 -20.26 20.64
C MET A 239 -8.23 -21.15 19.48
N VAL A 240 -7.28 -21.73 18.71
CA VAL A 240 -7.61 -22.72 17.65
C VAL A 240 -8.25 -23.97 18.28
N LYS A 241 -7.62 -24.56 19.31
CA LYS A 241 -8.12 -25.77 19.99
C LYS A 241 -9.53 -25.57 20.56
N LYS A 242 -9.85 -24.36 21.04
CA LYS A 242 -11.18 -23.99 21.55
C LYS A 242 -12.19 -23.61 20.47
N GLY A 243 -11.80 -23.62 19.20
CA GLY A 243 -12.64 -23.19 18.10
C GLY A 243 -12.96 -21.68 18.09
N TYR A 244 -12.14 -20.87 18.75
CA TYR A 244 -12.29 -19.41 18.81
C TYR A 244 -11.65 -18.72 17.62
N PHE A 245 -10.52 -19.26 17.15
CA PHE A 245 -9.75 -18.71 16.06
C PHE A 245 -9.93 -19.51 14.76
N SER A 246 -10.16 -18.83 13.66
CA SER A 246 -10.25 -19.45 12.33
C SER A 246 -9.18 -18.86 11.42
N TYR A 247 -8.26 -19.71 10.98
CA TYR A 247 -7.26 -19.34 9.98
C TYR A 247 -7.91 -19.17 8.60
N GLY A 248 -7.61 -18.11 7.90
CA GLY A 248 -8.22 -17.80 6.60
C GLY A 248 -7.25 -17.66 5.44
N GLY A 249 -5.95 -17.76 5.70
CA GLY A 249 -4.94 -17.58 4.66
C GLY A 249 -3.73 -16.80 5.15
N ARG A 250 -2.67 -16.82 4.36
CA ARG A 250 -1.37 -16.28 4.78
C ARG A 250 -1.28 -14.76 4.68
N LYS A 251 -2.09 -14.14 3.83
CA LYS A 251 -2.03 -12.70 3.54
C LYS A 251 -3.36 -12.02 3.89
N ALA A 252 -4.07 -11.49 2.92
CA ALA A 252 -5.29 -10.71 3.14
C ALA A 252 -6.59 -11.54 3.06
N GLU A 253 -6.50 -12.84 2.90
CA GLU A 253 -7.65 -13.72 2.65
C GLU A 253 -8.64 -13.76 3.83
N SER A 254 -8.14 -13.60 5.04
CA SER A 254 -8.96 -13.61 6.26
C SER A 254 -9.93 -12.44 6.40
N GLN A 255 -9.73 -11.35 5.65
CA GLN A 255 -10.65 -10.21 5.67
C GLN A 255 -12.08 -10.63 5.34
N ALA A 256 -12.23 -11.60 4.40
CA ALA A 256 -13.53 -12.11 4.01
C ALA A 256 -14.30 -12.73 5.18
N LYS A 257 -13.63 -13.45 6.07
CA LYS A 257 -14.25 -14.03 7.28
C LYS A 257 -14.82 -12.96 8.20
N PHE A 258 -14.17 -11.80 8.27
CA PHE A 258 -14.67 -10.70 9.07
C PHE A 258 -15.83 -9.96 8.38
N TYR A 259 -15.65 -9.43 7.16
CA TYR A 259 -16.70 -8.60 6.56
C TYR A 259 -17.95 -9.40 6.13
N ASN A 260 -17.85 -10.72 5.98
CA ASN A 260 -19.01 -11.61 5.80
C ASN A 260 -19.70 -11.96 7.14
N GLY A 261 -19.16 -11.53 8.30
CA GLY A 261 -19.72 -11.79 9.61
C GLY A 261 -19.44 -13.19 10.17
N GLU A 262 -18.58 -13.99 9.51
CA GLU A 262 -18.16 -15.30 10.02
C GLU A 262 -17.38 -15.15 11.33
N CYS A 263 -16.39 -14.26 11.38
CA CYS A 263 -15.61 -13.93 12.56
C CYS A 263 -15.98 -12.54 13.11
N ALA A 264 -16.14 -12.43 14.42
CA ALA A 264 -16.55 -11.18 15.07
C ALA A 264 -15.39 -10.22 15.38
N MET A 265 -14.17 -10.72 15.46
CA MET A 265 -12.94 -9.97 15.71
C MET A 265 -11.90 -10.26 14.62
N PHE A 266 -11.15 -9.24 14.24
CA PHE A 266 -10.14 -9.36 13.20
C PHE A 266 -8.97 -8.42 13.47
N THR A 267 -7.74 -8.92 13.41
CA THR A 267 -6.53 -8.10 13.36
C THR A 267 -5.94 -8.10 11.97
N GLY A 268 -5.60 -6.93 11.49
CA GLY A 268 -5.05 -6.78 10.15
C GLY A 268 -4.67 -5.34 9.83
N SER A 269 -4.47 -5.08 8.57
CA SER A 269 -4.07 -3.77 8.08
C SER A 269 -5.18 -2.73 8.24
N SER A 270 -4.83 -1.50 8.59
CA SER A 270 -5.75 -0.35 8.48
C SER A 270 -6.26 -0.13 7.06
N ALA A 271 -5.54 -0.60 6.03
CA ALA A 271 -5.98 -0.57 4.63
C ALA A 271 -7.20 -1.49 4.36
N SER A 272 -7.44 -2.50 5.19
CA SER A 272 -8.63 -3.38 5.09
C SER A 272 -9.94 -2.62 5.26
N LEU A 273 -9.90 -1.41 5.85
CA LEU A 273 -11.08 -0.57 6.09
C LEU A 273 -11.89 -0.30 4.81
N ALA A 274 -11.21 -0.14 3.66
CA ALA A 274 -11.90 0.11 2.39
C ALA A 274 -12.78 -1.08 1.97
N ASN A 275 -12.24 -2.30 2.04
CA ASN A 275 -12.98 -3.51 1.73
C ASN A 275 -14.06 -3.82 2.78
N ILE A 276 -13.77 -3.59 4.07
CA ILE A 276 -14.74 -3.79 5.14
C ILE A 276 -15.93 -2.84 4.96
N ARG A 277 -15.70 -1.56 4.68
CA ARG A 277 -16.77 -0.59 4.40
C ARG A 277 -17.63 -0.97 3.19
N LYS A 278 -17.01 -1.50 2.14
CA LYS A 278 -17.72 -1.90 0.92
C LYS A 278 -18.59 -3.15 1.13
N ASN A 279 -18.16 -4.09 1.96
CA ASN A 279 -18.73 -5.44 2.00
C ASN A 279 -19.49 -5.77 3.28
N ALA A 280 -19.10 -5.22 4.45
CA ALA A 280 -19.76 -5.55 5.71
C ALA A 280 -21.21 -5.04 5.75
N LYS A 281 -22.13 -5.92 6.19
CA LYS A 281 -23.56 -5.63 6.36
C LYS A 281 -23.95 -5.43 7.84
N PHE A 282 -22.97 -5.16 8.69
CA PHE A 282 -23.13 -4.94 10.13
C PHE A 282 -22.33 -3.71 10.57
N GLN A 283 -22.66 -3.19 11.73
CA GLN A 283 -21.89 -2.11 12.34
C GLN A 283 -20.57 -2.63 12.88
N PHE A 284 -19.47 -1.98 12.53
CA PHE A 284 -18.15 -2.38 13.03
C PHE A 284 -17.42 -1.21 13.70
N GLY A 285 -16.40 -1.54 14.46
CA GLY A 285 -15.48 -0.59 15.07
C GLY A 285 -14.04 -0.95 14.78
N VAL A 286 -13.17 0.04 14.99
CA VAL A 286 -11.71 -0.09 14.90
C VAL A 286 -11.11 0.29 16.24
N SER A 287 -10.12 -0.44 16.68
CA SER A 287 -9.40 -0.23 17.94
C SER A 287 -7.91 -0.48 17.75
N GLN A 288 -7.12 -0.14 18.75
CA GLN A 288 -5.72 -0.54 18.86
C GLN A 288 -5.60 -2.05 19.00
N LEU A 289 -4.41 -2.61 18.71
CA LEU A 289 -4.11 -4.02 18.96
C LEU A 289 -4.19 -4.33 20.46
N PRO A 290 -4.59 -5.56 20.82
CA PRO A 290 -4.46 -6.03 22.20
C PRO A 290 -3.00 -6.18 22.61
N TYR A 291 -2.73 -6.04 23.91
CA TYR A 291 -1.39 -6.24 24.48
C TYR A 291 -1.45 -7.17 25.71
N TYR A 292 -0.29 -7.58 26.19
CA TYR A 292 -0.16 -8.30 27.46
C TYR A 292 0.16 -7.30 28.57
N PRO A 293 -0.74 -7.13 29.57
CA PRO A 293 -0.57 -6.09 30.60
C PRO A 293 0.55 -6.40 31.60
N ASP A 294 1.04 -7.63 31.64
CA ASP A 294 2.17 -8.09 32.43
C ASP A 294 3.53 -7.83 31.76
N VAL A 295 3.56 -7.19 30.59
CA VAL A 295 4.80 -6.82 29.89
C VAL A 295 5.14 -5.36 30.19
N PRO A 296 6.26 -5.10 30.89
CA PRO A 296 6.68 -3.73 31.20
C PRO A 296 6.86 -2.88 29.95
N GLY A 297 6.32 -1.68 29.95
CA GLY A 297 6.42 -0.73 28.84
C GLY A 297 5.47 -0.98 27.69
N ALA A 298 4.64 -2.01 27.73
CA ALA A 298 3.55 -2.20 26.74
C ALA A 298 2.29 -1.41 27.16
N PRO A 299 1.49 -0.91 26.22
CA PRO A 299 1.75 -0.89 24.76
C PRO A 299 2.62 0.29 24.31
N GLN A 300 3.34 0.12 23.22
CA GLN A 300 4.09 1.16 22.51
C GLN A 300 3.42 1.50 21.18
N ASN A 301 4.20 1.88 20.17
CA ASN A 301 3.72 2.08 18.80
C ASN A 301 3.86 0.78 17.98
N THR A 302 2.92 0.56 17.05
CA THR A 302 3.08 -0.45 16.01
C THR A 302 4.02 0.04 14.92
N ILE A 303 4.49 -0.88 14.08
CA ILE A 303 5.22 -0.54 12.87
C ILE A 303 4.26 -0.13 11.75
N ILE A 304 4.78 0.60 10.77
CA ILE A 304 4.08 0.85 9.52
C ILE A 304 4.31 -0.33 8.57
N GLY A 305 3.34 -0.57 7.69
CA GLY A 305 3.48 -1.35 6.48
C GLY A 305 3.09 -0.52 5.28
N GLY A 306 3.19 -1.08 4.09
CA GLY A 306 2.78 -0.42 2.87
C GLY A 306 3.79 -0.58 1.76
N ALA A 307 3.81 0.36 0.83
CA ALA A 307 4.66 0.27 -0.35
C ALA A 307 5.06 1.65 -0.86
N SER A 308 6.10 1.65 -1.66
CA SER A 308 6.59 2.81 -2.39
C SER A 308 6.67 2.50 -3.89
N LEU A 309 6.74 3.55 -4.69
CA LEU A 309 6.86 3.48 -6.15
C LEU A 309 8.32 3.70 -6.55
N TRP A 310 8.88 2.68 -7.19
CA TRP A 310 10.24 2.66 -7.65
C TRP A 310 10.29 2.93 -9.16
N VAL A 311 11.13 3.86 -9.57
CA VAL A 311 11.43 4.08 -10.97
C VAL A 311 12.50 3.09 -11.38
N MET A 312 12.17 2.21 -12.34
CA MET A 312 13.10 1.18 -12.78
C MET A 312 14.17 1.77 -13.71
N GLY A 313 15.42 1.37 -13.50
CA GLY A 313 16.56 1.73 -14.31
C GLY A 313 16.52 1.11 -15.72
N GLY A 314 17.44 1.54 -16.58
CA GLY A 314 17.56 1.00 -17.95
C GLY A 314 16.47 1.45 -18.93
N LYS A 315 15.57 2.34 -18.53
CA LYS A 315 14.53 2.90 -19.41
C LYS A 315 15.05 4.10 -20.20
N ARG A 316 14.49 4.31 -21.40
CA ARG A 316 14.81 5.48 -22.23
C ARG A 316 14.48 6.78 -21.46
N PRO A 317 15.24 7.88 -21.68
CA PRO A 317 15.00 9.17 -21.00
C PRO A 317 13.55 9.67 -21.08
N THR A 318 12.86 9.39 -22.20
CA THR A 318 11.46 9.77 -22.40
C THR A 318 10.50 9.17 -21.38
N SER A 319 10.67 7.87 -21.04
CA SER A 319 9.79 7.21 -20.08
C SER A 319 10.04 7.64 -18.62
N THR A 320 11.27 8.03 -18.28
CA THR A 320 11.58 8.55 -16.94
C THR A 320 11.21 10.04 -16.80
N ARG A 321 11.18 10.79 -17.90
CA ARG A 321 10.82 12.21 -17.89
C ARG A 321 9.36 12.49 -17.58
N ALA A 322 8.48 11.51 -17.81
CA ALA A 322 7.06 11.62 -17.46
C ALA A 322 6.78 11.54 -15.95
N TRP A 323 7.73 11.01 -15.18
CA TRP A 323 7.53 10.82 -13.73
C TRP A 323 7.19 12.10 -12.95
N PRO A 324 7.88 13.24 -13.16
CA PRO A 324 7.57 14.46 -12.44
C PRO A 324 6.14 14.97 -12.66
N SER A 325 5.60 14.77 -13.87
CA SER A 325 4.23 15.15 -14.20
C SER A 325 3.20 14.29 -13.45
N SER A 326 3.48 12.99 -13.25
CA SER A 326 2.62 12.12 -12.46
C SER A 326 2.59 12.49 -10.97
N SER A 327 3.71 12.97 -10.43
CA SER A 327 3.76 13.44 -9.04
C SER A 327 2.97 14.72 -8.79
N ARG A 328 2.75 15.54 -9.85
CA ARG A 328 1.91 16.76 -9.73
C ARG A 328 0.42 16.44 -9.62
N SER A 329 -0.06 15.34 -10.18
CA SER A 329 -1.47 14.96 -10.10
C SER A 329 -1.90 14.55 -8.69
N CYS A 330 -0.95 14.24 -7.81
CA CYS A 330 -1.21 13.99 -6.40
C CYS A 330 -1.31 15.27 -5.53
N ARG A 331 -1.08 16.46 -6.10
CA ARG A 331 -1.31 17.73 -5.42
C ARG A 331 -2.75 18.16 -5.66
N GLY A 332 -3.57 18.11 -4.64
CA GLY A 332 -4.93 18.64 -4.66
C GLY A 332 -4.98 20.12 -5.11
N PRO A 333 -6.15 20.62 -5.52
CA PRO A 333 -6.30 21.98 -6.04
C PRO A 333 -5.75 23.01 -5.05
N ARG A 334 -4.95 23.96 -5.55
CA ARG A 334 -4.55 25.14 -4.78
C ARG A 334 -5.80 25.89 -4.40
N SER A 335 -6.20 25.85 -3.14
CA SER A 335 -7.24 26.74 -2.65
C SER A 335 -6.68 28.18 -2.69
N SER A 336 -7.43 29.06 -3.36
CA SER A 336 -7.25 30.50 -3.30
C SER A 336 -7.34 30.96 -1.83
N ARG A 337 -6.42 31.83 -1.45
CA ARG A 337 -6.30 32.63 -0.24
C ARG A 337 -7.60 32.79 0.57
N THR A 338 -7.73 32.06 1.67
CA THR A 338 -8.27 32.54 2.96
C THR A 338 -7.82 31.53 4.03
N GLY A 339 -7.22 32.05 5.09
CA GLY A 339 -6.38 31.33 6.05
C GLY A 339 -7.11 30.27 6.89
N THR A 340 -6.97 29.06 6.49
CA THR A 340 -6.91 27.85 7.32
C THR A 340 -6.38 26.73 6.43
N ARG A 341 -5.17 26.24 6.72
CA ARG A 341 -4.56 25.14 5.95
C ARG A 341 -5.31 23.84 6.23
N PRO A 342 -6.01 23.24 5.28
CA PRO A 342 -6.34 21.83 5.39
C PRO A 342 -5.07 21.02 5.19
N ARG A 343 -4.76 20.13 6.11
CA ARG A 343 -3.71 19.12 5.94
C ARG A 343 -4.09 18.28 4.73
N ALA A 344 -3.29 18.37 3.66
CA ALA A 344 -3.41 17.47 2.51
C ALA A 344 -2.96 16.08 2.96
N THR A 345 -3.90 15.24 3.31
CA THR A 345 -3.69 13.79 3.41
C THR A 345 -3.98 13.23 2.03
N CYS A 346 -3.01 12.62 1.39
CA CYS A 346 -3.28 11.67 0.30
C CYS A 346 -4.09 10.51 0.93
N ARG A 347 -5.41 10.56 0.82
CA ARG A 347 -6.28 9.44 1.14
C ARG A 347 -6.39 8.51 -0.06
#